data_df68710152bb6821d85875e2679ad0ce
#
_entry.id   df68710152bb6821d85875e2679ad0ce
#
_cell.length_a   1.000
_cell.length_b   1.000
_cell.length_c   1.000
_cell.angle_alpha   90.00
_cell.angle_beta   90.00
_cell.angle_gamma   90.00
#
_symmetry.space_group_name_H-M   'P 1'
#
loop_
_entity.id
_entity.type
_entity.pdbx_description
1 polymer ?
#
loop_
_entity_poly.entity_id
_entity_poly.type
_entity_poly.pdbx_seq_one_letter_code
_entity_poly.pdbx_strand_id
1 'polypeptide(L)'
;KINKKKIHFRTYILYDNTNKSTYYLDKSVIATSRLPYKKDDYNNKDIHDTHFYRNDKQINFPDDFKLNRGQINNIHKQLKEISKFIIEILKKKVKCFSESKKCYYLFGGDFLLTDDLQIKLLEFNANPGCTADAYRKGKYHYPHRIFEEIFDLIINKHFPKIKNKKTRKFNKDR
;
A
#
# COMPACT_ATOMS: atom_id res chain seq x y z
N LYS A 1 6.09 -10.95 -13.04
CA LYS A 1 5.44 -12.18 -12.50
C LYS A 1 6.36 -12.84 -11.49
N ILE A 2 5.85 -13.19 -10.30
CA ILE A 2 6.56 -14.07 -9.37
C ILE A 2 6.12 -15.50 -9.69
N ASN A 3 7.08 -16.39 -9.97
CA ASN A 3 6.77 -17.79 -10.32
C ASN A 3 5.73 -17.94 -11.44
N LYS A 4 5.80 -17.09 -12.45
CA LYS A 4 4.84 -16.99 -13.57
C LYS A 4 3.39 -16.64 -13.13
N LYS A 5 3.13 -16.31 -11.88
CA LYS A 5 1.80 -15.93 -11.38
C LYS A 5 1.51 -14.46 -11.66
N LYS A 6 0.22 -14.15 -11.83
CA LYS A 6 -0.26 -12.77 -11.83
C LYS A 6 -0.08 -12.18 -10.44
N ILE A 7 0.37 -10.95 -10.35
CA ILE A 7 0.58 -10.25 -9.08
C ILE A 7 -0.02 -8.86 -9.13
N HIS A 8 -0.53 -8.39 -8.00
CA HIS A 8 -0.77 -6.98 -7.81
C HIS A 8 -0.18 -6.49 -6.48
N PHE A 9 0.12 -5.20 -6.43
CA PHE A 9 0.61 -4.49 -5.26
C PHE A 9 -0.53 -3.77 -4.59
N ARG A 10 -0.67 -3.90 -3.28
CA ARG A 10 -1.43 -2.98 -2.44
C ARG A 10 -0.44 -2.03 -1.78
N THR A 11 -0.44 -0.78 -2.22
CA THR A 11 0.37 0.31 -1.65
C THR A 11 -0.53 1.28 -0.90
N TYR A 12 -0.12 1.70 0.28
CA TYR A 12 -0.86 2.68 1.07
C TYR A 12 -0.33 4.09 0.83
N ILE A 13 -1.25 5.02 0.62
CA ILE A 13 -0.95 6.40 0.27
C ILE A 13 -1.71 7.31 1.23
N LEU A 14 -0.98 8.17 1.93
CA LEU A 14 -1.54 9.18 2.81
C LEU A 14 -1.47 10.55 2.14
N TYR A 15 -2.61 11.21 2.04
CA TYR A 15 -2.66 12.62 1.66
C TYR A 15 -2.93 13.50 2.88
N ASP A 16 -2.01 14.42 3.13
CA ASP A 16 -2.11 15.47 4.16
C ASP A 16 -2.57 16.77 3.51
N ASN A 17 -3.84 17.10 3.64
CA ASN A 17 -4.40 18.33 3.07
C ASN A 17 -3.89 19.60 3.76
N THR A 18 -3.43 19.51 5.00
CA THR A 18 -2.88 20.66 5.75
C THR A 18 -1.61 21.17 5.11
N ASN A 19 -0.74 20.27 4.67
CA ASN A 19 0.55 20.59 4.06
C ASN A 19 0.58 20.34 2.55
N LYS A 20 -0.56 19.96 1.96
CA LYS A 20 -0.68 19.59 0.53
C LYS A 20 0.36 18.54 0.12
N SER A 21 0.65 17.61 1.02
CA SER A 21 1.70 16.61 0.85
C SER A 21 1.13 15.21 0.66
N THR A 22 1.71 14.46 -0.26
CA THR A 22 1.39 13.05 -0.49
C THR A 22 2.55 12.20 -0.01
N TYR A 23 2.23 11.25 0.86
CA TYR A 23 3.18 10.26 1.37
C TYR A 23 2.73 8.89 0.86
N TYR A 24 3.67 8.03 0.55
CA TYR A 24 3.37 6.65 0.22
C TYR A 24 4.27 5.72 1.03
N LEU A 25 3.74 4.57 1.38
CA LEU A 25 4.49 3.55 2.08
C LEU A 25 5.47 2.89 1.09
N ASP A 26 6.75 2.83 1.45
CA ASP A 26 7.80 2.23 0.63
C ASP A 26 7.66 0.72 0.49
N LYS A 27 6.92 0.10 1.38
CA LYS A 27 6.62 -1.32 1.36
C LYS A 27 5.18 -1.57 0.94
N SER A 28 5.02 -2.48 -0.02
CA SER A 28 3.71 -2.88 -0.55
C SER A 28 3.43 -4.33 -0.25
N VAL A 29 2.16 -4.62 0.05
CA VAL A 29 1.68 -6.00 0.16
C VAL A 29 1.42 -6.55 -1.22
N ILE A 30 1.89 -7.75 -1.48
CA ILE A 30 1.70 -8.43 -2.76
C ILE A 30 0.61 -9.48 -2.64
N ALA A 31 -0.36 -9.39 -3.51
CA ALA A 31 -1.33 -10.45 -3.73
C ALA A 31 -1.02 -11.20 -5.03
N THR A 32 -1.17 -12.52 -5.00
CA THR A 32 -0.83 -13.37 -6.15
C THR A 32 -2.02 -14.25 -6.53
N SER A 33 -2.10 -14.60 -7.84
CA SER A 33 -3.00 -15.65 -8.28
C SER A 33 -2.59 -17.02 -7.74
N ARG A 34 -3.53 -17.95 -7.70
CA ARG A 34 -3.29 -19.31 -7.22
C ARG A 34 -2.39 -20.09 -8.16
N LEU A 35 -2.72 -20.06 -9.43
CA LEU A 35 -2.04 -20.77 -10.49
C LEU A 35 -1.15 -19.82 -11.32
N PRO A 36 -0.14 -20.36 -12.02
CA PRO A 36 0.62 -19.61 -12.99
C PRO A 36 -0.27 -19.02 -14.09
N TYR A 37 0.09 -17.83 -14.57
CA TYR A 37 -0.63 -17.18 -15.66
C TYR A 37 -0.57 -17.99 -16.95
N LYS A 38 -1.74 -18.14 -17.59
CA LYS A 38 -1.90 -18.75 -18.91
C LYS A 38 -2.70 -17.79 -19.78
N LYS A 39 -2.16 -17.47 -20.96
CA LYS A 39 -2.63 -16.38 -21.81
C LYS A 39 -4.08 -16.54 -22.23
N ASP A 40 -4.54 -17.68 -22.66
CA ASP A 40 -5.85 -17.86 -23.31
C ASP A 40 -6.89 -18.52 -22.38
N ASP A 41 -6.65 -18.53 -21.08
CA ASP A 41 -7.53 -19.14 -20.08
C ASP A 41 -8.25 -18.07 -19.23
N TYR A 42 -9.04 -17.22 -19.91
CA TYR A 42 -9.65 -16.02 -19.31
C TYR A 42 -10.70 -16.32 -18.24
N ASN A 43 -11.34 -17.48 -18.29
CA ASN A 43 -12.41 -17.86 -17.39
C ASN A 43 -11.91 -18.51 -16.08
N ASN A 44 -10.63 -18.82 -16.00
CA ASN A 44 -10.05 -19.50 -14.85
C ASN A 44 -9.71 -18.49 -13.74
N LYS A 45 -10.57 -18.41 -12.74
CA LYS A 45 -10.39 -17.50 -11.60
C LYS A 45 -9.09 -17.76 -10.85
N ASP A 46 -8.62 -18.98 -10.75
CA ASP A 46 -7.38 -19.33 -10.05
C ASP A 46 -6.12 -18.70 -10.71
N ILE A 47 -6.23 -18.37 -11.99
CA ILE A 47 -5.16 -17.71 -12.75
C ILE A 47 -5.24 -16.18 -12.67
N HIS A 48 -6.46 -15.64 -12.61
CA HIS A 48 -6.69 -14.20 -12.78
C HIS A 48 -7.01 -13.48 -11.49
N ASP A 49 -7.68 -14.14 -10.54
CA ASP A 49 -8.04 -13.54 -9.27
C ASP A 49 -6.88 -13.61 -8.28
N THR A 50 -6.44 -12.44 -7.83
CA THR A 50 -5.38 -12.33 -6.84
C THR A 50 -5.91 -12.09 -5.42
N HIS A 51 -7.25 -11.94 -5.24
CA HIS A 51 -7.86 -11.68 -3.94
C HIS A 51 -8.06 -12.97 -3.12
N PHE A 52 -8.28 -14.10 -3.76
CA PHE A 52 -8.60 -15.36 -3.08
C PHE A 52 -7.40 -16.05 -2.46
N TYR A 53 -6.18 -15.74 -2.93
CA TYR A 53 -5.00 -16.41 -2.43
C TYR A 53 -4.18 -15.53 -1.51
N ARG A 54 -4.54 -15.63 -0.28
CA ARG A 54 -3.65 -15.36 0.84
C ARG A 54 -2.75 -16.58 0.99
N ASN A 55 -1.62 -16.60 0.30
CA ASN A 55 -0.60 -17.61 0.53
C ASN A 55 -0.26 -17.65 2.01
N ASP A 56 0.08 -18.83 2.53
CA ASP A 56 0.51 -18.97 3.92
C ASP A 56 1.73 -18.12 4.26
N LYS A 57 2.48 -17.70 3.25
CA LYS A 57 3.59 -16.75 3.34
C LYS A 57 3.21 -15.45 2.65
N GLN A 58 3.16 -14.35 3.42
CA GLN A 58 3.02 -13.01 2.88
C GLN A 58 4.23 -12.68 2.00
N ILE A 59 3.97 -12.17 0.80
CA ILE A 59 4.99 -11.64 -0.10
C ILE A 59 4.98 -10.12 0.02
N ASN A 60 6.17 -9.54 0.19
CA ASN A 60 6.34 -8.11 0.39
C ASN A 60 7.27 -7.54 -0.68
N PHE A 61 6.90 -6.40 -1.23
CA PHE A 61 7.79 -5.62 -2.06
C PHE A 61 8.49 -4.57 -1.19
N PRO A 62 9.78 -4.34 -1.32
CA PRO A 62 10.71 -4.98 -2.28
C PRO A 62 11.35 -6.27 -1.77
N ASP A 63 11.16 -6.65 -0.51
CA ASP A 63 12.00 -7.59 0.24
C ASP A 63 12.03 -9.00 -0.39
N ASP A 64 10.91 -9.47 -0.94
CA ASP A 64 10.78 -10.81 -1.51
C ASP A 64 11.02 -10.84 -3.05
N PHE A 65 11.46 -9.72 -3.65
CA PHE A 65 11.70 -9.62 -5.08
C PHE A 65 13.19 -9.69 -5.41
N LYS A 66 13.55 -10.52 -6.39
CA LYS A 66 14.90 -10.58 -6.93
C LYS A 66 15.11 -9.45 -7.95
N LEU A 67 15.11 -8.21 -7.48
CA LEU A 67 15.32 -7.02 -8.29
C LEU A 67 16.58 -6.29 -7.79
N ASN A 68 17.30 -5.68 -8.71
CA ASN A 68 18.39 -4.80 -8.32
C ASN A 68 17.85 -3.45 -7.83
N ARG A 69 18.72 -2.67 -7.16
CA ARG A 69 18.34 -1.38 -6.58
C ARG A 69 17.78 -0.38 -7.60
N GLY A 70 18.30 -0.37 -8.83
CA GLY A 70 17.82 0.50 -9.90
C GLY A 70 16.37 0.15 -10.30
N GLN A 71 16.06 -1.13 -10.43
CA GLN A 71 14.73 -1.63 -10.74
C GLN A 71 13.73 -1.30 -9.62
N ILE A 72 14.13 -1.50 -8.36
CA ILE A 72 13.31 -1.15 -7.18
C ILE A 72 13.02 0.35 -7.18
N ASN A 73 14.04 1.18 -7.36
CA ASN A 73 13.87 2.63 -7.41
C ASN A 73 12.96 3.09 -8.55
N ASN A 74 13.04 2.46 -9.72
CA ASN A 74 12.15 2.75 -10.85
C ASN A 74 10.68 2.41 -10.53
N ILE A 75 10.43 1.28 -9.90
CA ILE A 75 9.08 0.89 -9.47
C ILE A 75 8.54 1.90 -8.44
N HIS A 76 9.33 2.25 -7.43
CA HIS A 76 8.93 3.28 -6.45
C HIS A 76 8.65 4.63 -7.09
N LYS A 77 9.46 5.04 -8.06
CA LYS A 77 9.23 6.28 -8.81
C LYS A 77 7.88 6.25 -9.52
N GLN A 78 7.57 5.19 -10.24
CA GLN A 78 6.29 5.03 -10.93
C GLN A 78 5.11 5.04 -9.95
N LEU A 79 5.17 4.27 -8.85
CA LEU A 79 4.13 4.25 -7.82
C LEU A 79 3.87 5.65 -7.27
N LYS A 80 4.94 6.40 -6.98
CA LYS A 80 4.86 7.77 -6.47
C LYS A 80 4.23 8.74 -7.49
N GLU A 81 4.63 8.66 -8.74
CA GLU A 81 4.12 9.52 -9.81
C GLU A 81 2.64 9.28 -10.06
N ILE A 82 2.21 8.02 -10.17
CA ILE A 82 0.80 7.66 -10.34
C ILE A 82 -0.02 8.10 -9.14
N SER A 83 0.45 7.82 -7.92
CA SER A 83 -0.24 8.21 -6.69
C SER A 83 -0.43 9.73 -6.61
N LYS A 84 0.61 10.51 -6.93
CA LYS A 84 0.55 11.95 -6.97
C LYS A 84 -0.44 12.46 -8.02
N PHE A 85 -0.43 11.89 -9.20
CA PHE A 85 -1.37 12.23 -10.28
C PHE A 85 -2.84 12.00 -9.86
N ILE A 86 -3.15 10.86 -9.23
CA ILE A 86 -4.49 10.56 -8.73
C ILE A 86 -4.92 11.57 -7.66
N ILE A 87 -4.04 11.91 -6.72
CA ILE A 87 -4.34 12.92 -5.69
C ILE A 87 -4.65 14.28 -6.32
N GLU A 88 -3.93 14.69 -7.36
CA GLU A 88 -4.23 15.96 -8.08
C GLU A 88 -5.62 15.94 -8.74
N ILE A 89 -6.05 14.79 -9.28
CA ILE A 89 -7.42 14.65 -9.77
C ILE A 89 -8.43 14.74 -8.63
N LEU A 90 -8.19 14.05 -7.51
CA LEU A 90 -9.08 14.02 -6.36
C LEU A 90 -9.23 15.39 -5.70
N LYS A 91 -8.19 16.23 -5.69
CA LYS A 91 -8.26 17.61 -5.19
C LYS A 91 -9.34 18.43 -5.87
N LYS A 92 -9.65 18.15 -7.12
CA LYS A 92 -10.69 18.84 -7.89
C LYS A 92 -12.10 18.29 -7.64
N LYS A 93 -12.21 17.08 -7.08
CA LYS A 93 -13.47 16.35 -6.94
C LYS A 93 -13.92 16.19 -5.49
N VAL A 94 -12.99 16.12 -4.56
CA VAL A 94 -13.28 15.88 -3.14
C VAL A 94 -13.33 17.21 -2.39
N LYS A 95 -14.49 17.55 -1.86
CA LYS A 95 -14.75 18.84 -1.21
C LYS A 95 -13.75 19.18 -0.08
N CYS A 96 -13.39 18.19 0.77
CA CYS A 96 -12.40 18.41 1.82
C CYS A 96 -11.02 18.78 1.29
N PHE A 97 -10.64 18.33 0.09
CA PHE A 97 -9.35 18.67 -0.52
C PHE A 97 -9.32 20.07 -1.11
N SER A 98 -10.45 20.55 -1.61
CA SER A 98 -10.59 21.91 -2.13
C SER A 98 -10.73 22.97 -1.04
N GLU A 99 -11.23 22.61 0.14
CA GLU A 99 -11.35 23.49 1.28
C GLU A 99 -10.05 23.54 2.08
N SER A 100 -9.78 24.65 2.76
CA SER A 100 -8.60 24.84 3.63
C SER A 100 -8.68 24.05 4.94
N LYS A 101 -9.45 22.97 4.96
CA LYS A 101 -9.64 22.14 6.14
C LYS A 101 -8.44 21.25 6.42
N LYS A 102 -8.12 21.09 7.70
CA LYS A 102 -7.15 20.10 8.16
C LYS A 102 -7.77 18.71 8.03
N CYS A 103 -7.41 17.98 7.00
CA CYS A 103 -7.88 16.62 6.79
C CYS A 103 -6.78 15.73 6.25
N TYR A 104 -6.88 14.46 6.61
CA TYR A 104 -5.97 13.40 6.18
C TYR A 104 -6.80 12.32 5.51
N TYR A 105 -6.29 11.78 4.44
CA TYR A 105 -6.92 10.67 3.75
C TYR A 105 -5.94 9.56 3.52
N LEU A 106 -6.29 8.36 3.98
CA LEU A 106 -5.58 7.13 3.68
C LEU A 106 -6.23 6.44 2.50
N PHE A 107 -5.44 6.16 1.49
CA PHE A 107 -5.86 5.43 0.30
C PHE A 107 -5.08 4.12 0.17
N GLY A 108 -5.71 3.13 -0.45
CA GLY A 108 -5.07 1.92 -0.93
C GLY A 108 -5.05 1.92 -2.45
N GLY A 109 -3.88 1.99 -3.04
CA GLY A 109 -3.71 1.82 -4.48
C GLY A 109 -3.40 0.37 -4.81
N ASP A 110 -4.15 -0.21 -5.76
CA ASP A 110 -3.88 -1.52 -6.31
C ASP A 110 -3.23 -1.38 -7.68
N PHE A 111 -2.06 -1.95 -7.83
CA PHE A 111 -1.23 -1.81 -9.01
C PHE A 111 -0.81 -3.16 -9.56
N LEU A 112 -0.83 -3.30 -10.86
CA LEU A 112 -0.25 -4.44 -11.58
C LEU A 112 1.19 -4.12 -11.98
N LEU A 113 2.10 -5.07 -11.80
CA LEU A 113 3.45 -5.01 -12.35
C LEU A 113 3.54 -5.88 -13.60
N THR A 114 3.94 -5.28 -14.70
CA THR A 114 4.20 -5.98 -15.96
C THR A 114 5.60 -6.63 -15.97
N ASP A 115 5.88 -7.47 -16.95
CA ASP A 115 7.16 -8.17 -17.03
C ASP A 115 8.33 -7.21 -17.37
N ASP A 116 8.04 -6.09 -18.03
CA ASP A 116 8.97 -5.00 -18.32
C ASP A 116 9.07 -3.95 -17.19
N LEU A 117 8.59 -4.30 -15.99
CA LEU A 117 8.62 -3.50 -14.78
C LEU A 117 7.84 -2.16 -14.89
N GLN A 118 6.78 -2.14 -15.69
CA GLN A 118 5.84 -1.03 -15.72
C GLN A 118 4.73 -1.23 -14.69
N ILE A 119 4.36 -0.16 -14.00
CA ILE A 119 3.25 -0.14 -13.05
C ILE A 119 1.98 0.33 -13.75
N LYS A 120 0.91 -0.43 -13.61
CA LYS A 120 -0.43 -0.09 -14.10
C LYS A 120 -1.38 0.00 -12.92
N LEU A 121 -2.06 1.14 -12.77
CA LEU A 121 -3.10 1.30 -11.75
C LEU A 121 -4.31 0.42 -12.12
N LEU A 122 -4.80 -0.35 -11.17
CA LEU A 122 -6.05 -1.09 -11.27
C LEU A 122 -7.20 -0.33 -10.61
N GLU A 123 -7.01 0.02 -9.33
CA GLU A 123 -7.99 0.79 -8.57
C GLU A 123 -7.35 1.63 -7.47
N PHE A 124 -8.12 2.60 -6.95
CA PHE A 124 -7.70 3.48 -5.88
C PHE A 124 -8.82 3.60 -4.84
N ASN A 125 -8.63 2.97 -3.70
CA ASN A 125 -9.65 2.80 -2.66
C ASN A 125 -9.56 3.90 -1.60
N ALA A 126 -10.65 4.59 -1.34
CA ALA A 126 -10.74 5.62 -0.28
C ALA A 126 -10.77 5.03 1.15
N ASN A 127 -11.20 3.78 1.29
CA ASN A 127 -11.22 3.07 2.57
C ASN A 127 -10.47 1.74 2.40
N PRO A 128 -9.12 1.77 2.38
CA PRO A 128 -8.36 0.55 2.19
C PRO A 128 -8.58 -0.40 3.36
N GLY A 129 -8.88 -1.66 3.04
CA GLY A 129 -9.01 -2.70 4.04
C GLY A 129 -7.69 -2.91 4.79
N CYS A 130 -7.68 -2.44 6.04
CA CYS A 130 -6.62 -2.71 7.01
C CYS A 130 -7.17 -3.71 8.03
N THR A 131 -7.60 -4.90 7.58
CA THR A 131 -8.44 -5.78 8.38
C THR A 131 -7.70 -6.41 9.55
N ALA A 132 -8.31 -6.29 10.73
CA ALA A 132 -7.88 -6.95 11.97
C ALA A 132 -7.87 -8.49 11.85
N ASP A 133 -8.66 -9.07 10.94
CA ASP A 133 -8.68 -10.53 10.72
C ASP A 133 -7.37 -11.07 10.12
N ALA A 134 -6.72 -10.27 9.30
CA ALA A 134 -5.39 -10.59 8.82
C ALA A 134 -4.38 -10.60 9.99
N TYR A 135 -4.61 -9.74 10.98
CA TYR A 135 -3.81 -9.58 12.18
C TYR A 135 -3.99 -10.72 13.18
N ARG A 136 -5.24 -11.10 13.48
CA ARG A 136 -5.56 -12.19 14.42
C ARG A 136 -4.91 -13.53 14.06
N LYS A 137 -4.58 -13.73 12.80
CA LYS A 137 -3.94 -14.97 12.30
C LYS A 137 -2.41 -14.91 12.29
N GLY A 138 -1.79 -13.86 12.83
CA GLY A 138 -0.32 -13.69 12.84
C GLY A 138 0.32 -13.55 11.47
N LYS A 139 -0.49 -13.39 10.42
CA LYS A 139 -0.06 -13.46 9.01
C LYS A 139 0.35 -12.12 8.40
N TYR A 140 0.08 -10.99 9.09
CA TYR A 140 0.34 -9.66 8.54
C TYR A 140 0.97 -8.73 9.58
N HIS A 141 2.23 -8.42 9.39
CA HIS A 141 2.94 -7.42 10.20
C HIS A 141 2.73 -5.98 9.71
N TYR A 142 2.30 -5.82 8.45
CA TYR A 142 2.24 -4.52 7.78
C TYR A 142 1.13 -3.56 8.23
N PRO A 143 -0.13 -3.97 8.46
CA PRO A 143 -1.16 -3.04 8.87
C PRO A 143 -0.81 -2.26 10.14
N HIS A 144 -0.13 -2.90 11.10
CA HIS A 144 0.34 -2.21 12.31
C HIS A 144 1.34 -1.11 11.99
N ARG A 145 2.33 -1.45 11.19
CA ARG A 145 3.38 -0.53 10.83
C ARG A 145 2.84 0.66 10.05
N ILE A 146 1.82 0.46 9.22
CA ILE A 146 1.13 1.54 8.51
C ILE A 146 0.53 2.52 9.51
N PHE A 147 -0.20 2.04 10.51
CA PHE A 147 -0.79 2.92 11.50
C PHE A 147 0.27 3.57 12.39
N GLU A 148 1.31 2.87 12.77
CA GLU A 148 2.44 3.43 13.51
C GLU A 148 3.12 4.54 12.70
N GLU A 149 3.45 4.30 11.44
CA GLU A 149 4.09 5.28 10.57
C GLU A 149 3.17 6.49 10.29
N ILE A 150 1.87 6.28 10.06
CA ILE A 150 0.89 7.37 9.90
C ILE A 150 0.77 8.15 11.20
N PHE A 151 0.66 7.45 12.32
CA PHE A 151 0.56 8.08 13.64
C PHE A 151 1.79 8.92 13.94
N ASP A 152 2.98 8.37 13.73
CA ASP A 152 4.24 9.09 13.91
C ASP A 152 4.33 10.30 12.99
N LEU A 153 3.92 10.16 11.75
CA LEU A 153 3.96 11.23 10.76
C LEU A 153 3.01 12.36 11.10
N ILE A 154 1.79 12.05 11.53
CA ILE A 154 0.76 13.03 11.87
C ILE A 154 0.99 13.60 13.27
N ILE A 155 1.13 12.74 14.28
CA ILE A 155 1.22 13.15 15.69
C ILE A 155 2.53 13.87 15.96
N ASN A 156 3.65 13.35 15.50
CA ASN A 156 4.95 13.98 15.70
C ASN A 156 5.06 15.36 15.05
N LYS A 157 4.32 15.58 13.97
CA LYS A 157 4.31 16.86 13.27
C LYS A 157 3.44 17.90 13.95
N HIS A 158 2.26 17.50 14.44
CA HIS A 158 1.29 18.41 15.05
C HIS A 158 1.43 18.53 16.57
N PHE A 159 2.08 17.55 17.21
CA PHE A 159 2.28 17.49 18.66
C PHE A 159 3.73 17.15 19.01
N PRO A 160 4.70 17.99 18.63
CA PRO A 160 6.13 17.69 18.80
C PRO A 160 6.55 17.45 20.25
N LYS A 161 5.77 17.96 21.24
CA LYS A 161 6.05 17.75 22.67
C LYS A 161 5.73 16.33 23.17
N ILE A 162 5.02 15.53 22.40
CA ILE A 162 4.70 14.13 22.77
C ILE A 162 5.90 13.20 22.49
N LYS A 163 6.83 13.60 21.65
CA LYS A 163 8.07 12.85 21.33
C LYS A 163 8.91 12.43 22.54
N ASN A 164 8.84 13.16 23.66
CA ASN A 164 9.69 12.91 24.85
C ASN A 164 9.08 11.96 25.88
N LYS A 165 7.84 11.53 25.71
CA LYS A 165 7.34 10.41 26.50
C LYS A 165 7.69 9.14 25.73
N LYS A 166 8.72 8.38 26.24
CA LYS A 166 9.00 7.01 25.80
C LYS A 166 7.67 6.35 25.43
N THR A 167 7.48 6.05 24.14
CA THR A 167 6.36 5.26 23.69
C THR A 167 6.29 4.08 24.63
N ARG A 168 5.23 4.00 25.42
CA ARG A 168 5.01 2.87 26.31
C ARG A 168 5.05 1.66 25.40
N LYS A 169 6.10 0.85 25.54
CA LYS A 169 6.09 -0.49 24.94
C LYS A 169 4.77 -1.08 25.37
N PHE A 170 3.89 -1.33 24.44
CA PHE A 170 2.74 -2.15 24.71
C PHE A 170 3.30 -3.45 25.22
N ASN A 171 3.11 -3.69 26.53
CA ASN A 171 3.56 -4.91 27.16
C ASN A 171 2.92 -6.08 26.42
N LYS A 172 3.74 -7.04 26.09
CA LYS A 172 3.38 -8.30 25.43
C LYS A 172 2.58 -9.24 26.32
N ASP A 173 2.15 -8.77 27.49
CA ASP A 173 1.48 -9.56 28.50
C ASP A 173 0.00 -9.17 28.55
N ARG A 174 -0.78 -9.84 27.71
CA ARG A 174 -2.13 -10.36 27.99
C ARG A 174 -2.69 -11.13 26.80
#